data_32a5b4c5d41c19c80e9472171274f047
#
_entry.id   32a5b4c5d41c19c80e9472171274f047
#
_cell.length_a   1.000
_cell.length_b   1.000
_cell.length_c   1.000
_cell.angle_alpha   90.00
_cell.angle_beta   90.00
_cell.angle_gamma   90.00
#
_symmetry.space_group_name_H-M   'P 1'
#
loop_
_entity.id
_entity.type
_entity.pdbx_description
1 polymer ?
#
loop_
_entity_poly.entity_id
_entity_poly.type
_entity_poly.pdbx_seq_one_letter_code
_entity_poly.pdbx_strand_id
1 'polypeptide(L)'
;MNSLTETQKDELFRLGRLGFPFRDVALNFGFDIAEVARQFQLEKGEVYECWFQGYLSAQAEIRQTVLDAALNSSQPAILQMLKYYAMTEQTNLEAYDYEPTEQNQTENQHRADTGE
;
A
#
# COMPACT_ATOMS: atom_id res chain seq x y z
N MET A 1 -12.07 17.40 0.40
CA MET A 1 -12.46 16.58 -0.76
C MET A 1 -13.71 15.80 -0.41
N ASN A 2 -14.69 15.83 -1.30
CA ASN A 2 -15.93 15.07 -1.09
C ASN A 2 -15.68 13.58 -1.17
N SER A 3 -16.60 12.82 -0.61
CA SER A 3 -16.52 11.35 -0.68
C SER A 3 -16.51 10.88 -2.13
N LEU A 4 -15.71 9.85 -2.39
CA LEU A 4 -15.59 9.28 -3.72
C LEU A 4 -16.81 8.41 -4.05
N THR A 5 -17.21 8.41 -5.32
CA THR A 5 -18.22 7.48 -5.81
C THR A 5 -17.60 6.09 -5.97
N GLU A 6 -18.45 5.07 -6.08
CA GLU A 6 -17.95 3.71 -6.33
C GLU A 6 -17.19 3.63 -7.65
N THR A 7 -17.65 4.34 -8.67
CA THR A 7 -16.96 4.38 -9.97
C THR A 7 -15.56 4.99 -9.82
N GLN A 8 -15.45 6.06 -9.04
CA GLN A 8 -14.15 6.69 -8.79
C GLN A 8 -13.22 5.76 -8.02
N LYS A 9 -13.74 5.05 -7.02
CA LYS A 9 -12.95 4.09 -6.24
C LYS A 9 -12.44 2.96 -7.12
N ASP A 10 -13.30 2.43 -7.98
CA ASP A 10 -12.91 1.36 -8.91
C ASP A 10 -11.83 1.83 -9.88
N GLU A 11 -11.94 3.06 -10.37
CA GLU A 11 -10.93 3.62 -11.28
C GLU A 11 -9.62 3.88 -10.56
N LEU A 12 -9.67 4.35 -9.31
CA LEU A 12 -8.46 4.54 -8.49
C LEU A 12 -7.75 3.22 -8.27
N PHE A 13 -8.52 2.17 -7.96
CA PHE A 13 -7.98 0.83 -7.80
C PHE A 13 -7.27 0.38 -9.09
N ARG A 14 -7.91 0.60 -10.24
CA ARG A 14 -7.33 0.26 -11.54
C ARG A 14 -6.02 1.01 -11.79
N LEU A 15 -6.00 2.31 -11.50
CA LEU A 15 -4.79 3.12 -11.69
C LEU A 15 -3.68 2.67 -10.75
N GLY A 16 -4.04 2.24 -9.54
CA GLY A 16 -3.07 1.66 -8.62
C GLY A 16 -2.47 0.37 -9.15
N ARG A 17 -3.32 -0.51 -9.69
CA ARG A 17 -2.86 -1.76 -10.31
C ARG A 17 -1.85 -1.50 -11.43
N LEU A 18 -2.09 -0.45 -12.20
CA LEU A 18 -1.22 -0.08 -13.31
C LEU A 18 0.01 0.71 -12.88
N GLY A 19 0.08 1.12 -11.63
CA GLY A 19 1.24 1.78 -11.07
C GLY A 19 1.38 3.26 -11.43
N PHE A 20 0.28 3.93 -11.76
CA PHE A 20 0.32 5.35 -12.08
C PHE A 20 0.61 6.18 -10.83
N PRO A 21 1.52 7.18 -10.93
CA PRO A 21 1.86 8.01 -9.78
C PRO A 21 0.78 9.03 -9.45
N PHE A 22 0.91 9.68 -8.28
CA PHE A 22 -0.08 10.61 -7.76
C PHE A 22 -0.45 11.72 -8.75
N ARG A 23 0.52 12.20 -9.52
CA ARG A 23 0.29 13.28 -10.47
C ARG A 23 -0.72 12.88 -11.55
N ASP A 24 -0.54 11.67 -12.09
CA ASP A 24 -1.43 11.15 -13.12
C ASP A 24 -2.81 10.85 -12.54
N VAL A 25 -2.86 10.38 -11.30
CA VAL A 25 -4.13 10.16 -10.59
C VAL A 25 -4.89 11.48 -10.46
N ALA A 26 -4.22 12.53 -9.99
CA ALA A 26 -4.84 13.84 -9.82
C ALA A 26 -5.38 14.38 -11.14
N LEU A 27 -4.57 14.29 -12.20
CA LEU A 27 -4.95 14.79 -13.51
C LEU A 27 -6.13 14.01 -14.11
N ASN A 28 -6.14 12.70 -13.93
CA ASN A 28 -7.18 11.84 -14.49
C ASN A 28 -8.57 12.19 -13.94
N PHE A 29 -8.64 12.56 -12.66
CA PHE A 29 -9.90 12.87 -12.01
C PHE A 29 -10.21 14.36 -11.92
N GLY A 30 -9.25 15.22 -12.26
CA GLY A 30 -9.39 16.64 -12.04
C GLY A 30 -9.35 17.02 -10.57
N PHE A 31 -8.68 16.22 -9.75
CA PHE A 31 -8.50 16.50 -8.33
C PHE A 31 -7.40 17.55 -8.13
N ASP A 32 -7.47 18.25 -6.98
CA ASP A 32 -6.39 19.16 -6.59
C ASP A 32 -5.11 18.36 -6.38
N ILE A 33 -4.09 18.66 -7.19
CA ILE A 33 -2.83 17.91 -7.16
C ILE A 33 -2.14 18.02 -5.79
N ALA A 34 -2.23 19.19 -5.14
CA ALA A 34 -1.62 19.38 -3.83
C ALA A 34 -2.26 18.49 -2.78
N GLU A 35 -3.57 18.33 -2.83
CA GLU A 35 -4.29 17.45 -1.89
C GLU A 35 -3.96 15.99 -2.12
N VAL A 36 -3.90 15.56 -3.38
CA VAL A 36 -3.52 14.18 -3.71
C VAL A 36 -2.09 13.91 -3.27
N ALA A 37 -1.17 14.85 -3.56
CA ALA A 37 0.23 14.72 -3.12
C ALA A 37 0.33 14.57 -1.61
N ARG A 38 -0.47 15.34 -0.88
CA ARG A 38 -0.49 15.29 0.58
C ARG A 38 -0.95 13.92 1.07
N GLN A 39 -2.00 13.36 0.47
CA GLN A 39 -2.48 12.04 0.83
C GLN A 39 -1.40 10.98 0.60
N PHE A 40 -0.71 11.03 -0.53
CA PHE A 40 0.36 10.08 -0.84
C PHE A 40 1.55 10.24 0.10
N GLN A 41 1.90 11.48 0.46
CA GLN A 41 2.96 11.77 1.41
C GLN A 41 2.67 11.20 2.79
N LEU A 42 1.44 11.37 3.27
CA LEU A 42 1.01 10.91 4.58
C LEU A 42 0.57 9.46 4.59
N GLU A 43 0.43 8.87 3.42
CA GLU A 43 -0.09 7.50 3.25
C GLU A 43 -1.46 7.34 3.91
N LYS A 44 -2.31 8.36 3.74
CA LYS A 44 -3.65 8.42 4.32
C LYS A 44 -4.60 9.10 3.34
N GLY A 45 -5.89 8.82 3.54
CA GLY A 45 -6.93 9.45 2.74
C GLY A 45 -7.52 8.50 1.73
N GLU A 46 -8.74 8.79 1.34
CA GLU A 46 -9.54 7.89 0.51
C GLU A 46 -8.94 7.65 -0.86
N VAL A 47 -8.39 8.70 -1.49
CA VAL A 47 -7.75 8.59 -2.80
C VAL A 47 -6.54 7.67 -2.71
N TYR A 48 -5.66 7.93 -1.75
CA TYR A 48 -4.45 7.12 -1.57
C TYR A 48 -4.81 5.66 -1.25
N GLU A 49 -5.75 5.46 -0.34
CA GLU A 49 -6.09 4.11 0.12
C GLU A 49 -6.66 3.25 -1.00
N CYS A 50 -7.57 3.80 -1.82
CA CYS A 50 -8.12 3.05 -2.96
C CYS A 50 -7.03 2.74 -3.99
N TRP A 51 -6.18 3.71 -4.29
CA TRP A 51 -5.06 3.53 -5.19
C TRP A 51 -4.10 2.45 -4.68
N PHE A 52 -3.73 2.55 -3.40
CA PHE A 52 -2.75 1.64 -2.80
C PHE A 52 -3.27 0.21 -2.73
N GLN A 53 -4.56 0.02 -2.46
CA GLN A 53 -5.16 -1.31 -2.50
C GLN A 53 -5.01 -1.94 -3.87
N GLY A 54 -5.22 -1.16 -4.94
CA GLY A 54 -5.00 -1.64 -6.31
C GLY A 54 -3.54 -1.98 -6.55
N TYR A 55 -2.64 -1.11 -6.12
CA TYR A 55 -1.20 -1.31 -6.25
C TYR A 55 -0.77 -2.60 -5.56
N LEU A 56 -1.19 -2.82 -4.32
CA LEU A 56 -0.88 -4.05 -3.58
C LEU A 56 -1.46 -5.28 -4.24
N SER A 57 -2.68 -5.17 -4.76
CA SER A 57 -3.34 -6.29 -5.46
C SER A 57 -2.51 -6.77 -6.64
N ALA A 58 -2.02 -5.84 -7.47
CA ALA A 58 -1.17 -6.18 -8.61
C ALA A 58 0.19 -6.71 -8.17
N GLN A 59 0.77 -6.11 -7.13
CA GLN A 59 2.04 -6.59 -6.57
C GLN A 59 1.91 -8.02 -6.07
N ALA A 60 0.78 -8.35 -5.44
CA ALA A 60 0.54 -9.70 -4.95
C ALA A 60 0.49 -10.71 -6.10
N GLU A 61 -0.18 -10.36 -7.19
CA GLU A 61 -0.26 -11.23 -8.35
C GLU A 61 1.11 -11.45 -9.00
N ILE A 62 1.89 -10.38 -9.12
CA ILE A 62 3.25 -10.47 -9.69
C ILE A 62 4.13 -11.34 -8.80
N ARG A 63 4.09 -11.11 -7.48
CA ARG A 63 4.88 -11.90 -6.54
C ARG A 63 4.47 -13.36 -6.54
N GLN A 64 3.18 -13.64 -6.71
CA GLN A 64 2.70 -15.03 -6.81
C GLN A 64 3.30 -15.72 -8.05
N THR A 65 3.32 -15.02 -9.18
CA THR A 65 3.90 -15.54 -10.41
C THR A 65 5.40 -15.82 -10.23
N VAL A 66 6.10 -14.89 -9.58
CA VAL A 66 7.54 -15.09 -9.30
C VAL A 66 7.76 -16.27 -8.35
N LEU A 67 6.92 -16.38 -7.31
CA LEU A 67 6.99 -17.48 -6.36
C LEU A 67 6.77 -18.80 -7.05
N ASP A 68 5.76 -18.90 -7.92
CA ASP A 68 5.47 -20.13 -8.66
C ASP A 68 6.69 -20.53 -9.52
N ALA A 69 7.30 -19.57 -10.19
CA ALA A 69 8.51 -19.83 -10.98
C ALA A 69 9.68 -20.27 -10.09
N ALA A 70 9.83 -19.65 -8.92
CA ALA A 70 10.89 -20.02 -7.96
C ALA A 70 10.71 -21.45 -7.46
N LEU A 71 9.46 -21.84 -7.16
CA LEU A 71 9.15 -23.19 -6.70
C LEU A 71 9.35 -24.22 -7.81
N ASN A 72 9.39 -23.78 -9.05
CA ASN A 72 9.72 -24.61 -10.22
C ASN A 72 11.19 -24.48 -10.61
N SER A 73 12.04 -24.08 -9.66
CA SER A 73 13.50 -24.06 -9.77
C SER A 73 14.08 -23.01 -10.70
N SER A 74 13.32 -21.93 -11.01
CA SER A 74 13.86 -20.80 -11.76
C SER A 74 14.84 -20.03 -10.87
N GLN A 75 16.13 -20.03 -11.20
CA GLN A 75 17.14 -19.33 -10.41
C GLN A 75 16.89 -17.82 -10.31
N PRO A 76 16.59 -17.11 -11.41
CA PRO A 76 16.27 -15.68 -11.28
C PRO A 76 15.07 -15.40 -10.38
N ALA A 77 14.05 -16.26 -10.43
CA ALA A 77 12.85 -16.10 -9.60
C ALA A 77 13.17 -16.35 -8.13
N ILE A 78 14.00 -17.34 -7.82
CA ILE A 78 14.44 -17.61 -6.45
C ILE A 78 15.15 -16.37 -5.89
N LEU A 79 16.07 -15.80 -6.64
CA LEU A 79 16.81 -14.61 -6.21
C LEU A 79 15.85 -13.42 -6.01
N GLN A 80 14.87 -13.29 -6.89
CA GLN A 80 13.90 -12.20 -6.76
C GLN A 80 13.04 -12.37 -5.50
N MET A 81 12.58 -13.58 -5.21
CA MET A 81 11.80 -13.83 -3.98
C MET A 81 12.63 -13.58 -2.73
N LEU A 82 13.90 -13.95 -2.73
CA LEU A 82 14.78 -13.66 -1.59
C LEU A 82 14.92 -12.16 -1.37
N LYS A 83 14.96 -11.37 -2.45
CA LYS A 83 14.96 -9.90 -2.35
C LYS A 83 13.68 -9.39 -1.72
N TYR A 84 12.53 -9.90 -2.14
CA TYR A 84 11.24 -9.49 -1.57
C TYR A 84 11.20 -9.78 -0.08
N TYR A 85 11.64 -10.96 0.34
CA TYR A 85 11.67 -11.33 1.76
C TYR A 85 12.61 -10.42 2.55
N ALA A 86 13.78 -10.12 2.01
CA ALA A 86 14.72 -9.23 2.67
C ALA A 86 14.16 -7.83 2.84
N MET A 87 13.48 -7.31 1.82
CA MET A 87 12.82 -6.00 1.88
C MET A 87 11.72 -5.98 2.94
N THR A 88 10.96 -7.07 3.02
CA THR A 88 9.89 -7.19 4.03
C THR A 88 10.47 -7.23 5.43
N GLU A 89 11.54 -7.98 5.64
CA GLU A 89 12.19 -8.04 6.94
C GLU A 89 12.72 -6.67 7.34
N GLN A 90 13.33 -5.95 6.40
CA GLN A 90 13.83 -4.61 6.66
C GLN A 90 12.71 -3.65 7.04
N THR A 91 11.61 -3.69 6.31
CA THR A 91 10.45 -2.84 6.61
C THR A 91 9.85 -3.19 7.96
N ASN A 92 9.77 -4.49 8.27
CA ASN A 92 9.22 -4.94 9.55
C ASN A 92 10.08 -4.50 10.74
N LEU A 93 11.39 -4.39 10.55
CA LEU A 93 12.27 -3.84 11.58
C LEU A 93 11.90 -2.39 11.92
N GLU A 94 11.46 -1.64 10.92
CA GLU A 94 11.03 -0.26 11.12
C GLU A 94 9.80 -0.17 12.04
N ALA A 95 9.03 -1.25 12.15
CA ALA A 95 7.86 -1.27 13.02
C ALA A 95 8.22 -1.10 14.49
N TYR A 96 9.43 -1.50 14.88
CA TYR A 96 9.91 -1.34 16.26
C TYR A 96 10.20 0.12 16.60
N ASP A 97 10.47 0.93 15.58
CA ASP A 97 10.72 2.35 15.75
C ASP A 97 9.48 3.20 15.56
N TYR A 98 8.34 2.54 15.29
CA TYR A 98 7.09 3.23 15.04
C TYR A 98 6.61 3.96 16.29
N GLU A 99 6.37 5.27 16.12
CA GLU A 99 5.82 6.11 17.18
C GLU A 99 4.32 6.24 16.93
N PRO A 100 3.46 5.63 17.78
CA PRO A 100 2.03 5.66 17.52
C PRO A 100 1.48 7.07 17.60
N THR A 101 0.49 7.35 16.74
CA THR A 101 -0.29 8.58 16.83
C THR A 101 -1.13 8.53 18.10
N GLU A 102 -1.71 9.66 18.50
CA GLU A 102 -2.60 9.71 19.65
C GLU A 102 -3.70 8.66 19.55
N GLN A 103 -4.28 8.49 18.37
CA GLN A 103 -5.31 7.48 18.15
C GLN A 103 -4.78 6.07 18.37
N ASN A 104 -3.60 5.79 17.82
CA ASN A 104 -2.97 4.47 17.99
C ASN A 104 -2.63 4.18 19.44
N GLN A 105 -2.20 5.20 20.18
CA GLN A 105 -1.94 5.06 21.61
C GLN A 105 -3.21 4.66 22.37
N THR A 106 -4.32 5.28 22.02
CA THR A 106 -5.60 4.95 22.64
C THR A 106 -5.99 3.50 22.37
N GLU A 107 -5.83 3.06 21.13
CA GLU A 107 -6.10 1.68 20.74
C GLU A 107 -5.20 0.69 21.48
N ASN A 108 -3.92 1.01 21.60
CA ASN A 108 -2.96 0.16 22.33
C ASN A 108 -3.30 0.08 23.81
N GLN A 109 -3.71 1.18 24.41
CA GLN A 109 -4.14 1.19 25.81
C GLN A 109 -5.38 0.33 26.01
N HIS A 110 -6.32 0.39 25.09
CA HIS A 110 -7.52 -0.43 25.15
C HIS A 110 -7.18 -1.92 25.11
N ARG A 111 -6.23 -2.32 24.26
CA ARG A 111 -5.77 -3.72 24.20
C ARG A 111 -5.14 -4.14 25.52
N ALA A 112 -4.32 -3.29 26.10
CA ALA A 112 -3.68 -3.57 27.39
C ALA A 112 -4.73 -3.77 28.46
N ASP A 113 -5.79 -2.95 28.45
CA ASP A 113 -6.89 -3.04 29.43
C ASP A 113 -7.68 -4.33 29.28
N THR A 114 -7.70 -4.92 28.09
CA THR A 114 -8.38 -6.21 27.87
C THR A 114 -7.51 -7.41 28.24
N GLY A 115 -6.30 -7.18 28.71
CA GLY A 115 -5.41 -8.24 29.18
C GLY A 115 -4.61 -8.92 28.11
N GLU A 116 -4.48 -8.32 26.98
CA GLU A 116 -3.66 -8.86 25.89
C GLU A 116 -2.16 -8.48 26.03
#